data_8a5fcc504ce720a1bcdcaf2975907d01
#
_entry.id   8a5fcc504ce720a1bcdcaf2975907d01
#
_cell.length_a   1.000
_cell.length_b   1.000
_cell.length_c   1.000
_cell.angle_alpha   90.00
_cell.angle_beta   90.00
_cell.angle_gamma   90.00
#
_symmetry.space_group_name_H-M   'P 1'
#
loop_
_entity.id
_entity.type
_entity.pdbx_description
1 polymer ?
#
loop_
_entity_poly.entity_id
_entity_poly.type
_entity_poly.pdbx_seq_one_letter_code
_entity_poly.pdbx_strand_id
1 'polypeptide(L)'
;SAGEKKNHNFRASFQTGFRNPTTQDQYIGLDLGPFALIGSAEANLDRYIEVMNVSAAGQALGFAATKELTGRDAYNTPVYSVPSVTRFAQTGNVADLEITSVNLVKPEQVKAFEVGYKTVLENGLSVDANVYYNIYNDFMSTSRVITPYYGTVGSDYTTDGSTDLIGLQAIANGDRRVFQVYTNTSETVSSMGLGLGLSKKVYKDFELGANYSHSQFEFDQSKDPSFIAGFNTPKHRLKASLGNTKLFKNFGFNVNVRWNSEYLWQASFADGMVPENTVLDAQINYSIPAIKSVLKVGAANLFGKDYIQVIGAGAIGQQLFASLTINP
;
A
#
# COMPACT_ATOMS: atom_id res chain seq x y z
N SER A 1 0.47 -26.80 24.31
CA SER A 1 -0.57 -27.76 23.87
C SER A 1 -1.30 -28.33 25.06
N ALA A 2 -2.60 -28.49 25.00
CA ALA A 2 -3.47 -28.99 26.05
C ALA A 2 -4.38 -30.10 25.52
N GLY A 3 -4.85 -30.98 26.43
CA GLY A 3 -5.73 -32.13 26.14
C GLY A 3 -4.98 -33.47 26.17
N GLU A 4 -5.71 -34.57 26.40
CA GLU A 4 -5.13 -35.92 26.53
C GLU A 4 -4.37 -36.38 25.28
N LYS A 5 -4.74 -35.90 24.07
CA LYS A 5 -4.08 -36.19 22.79
C LYS A 5 -3.17 -35.04 22.30
N LYS A 6 -2.95 -34.00 23.10
CA LYS A 6 -2.22 -32.76 22.70
C LYS A 6 -2.76 -32.14 21.40
N ASN A 7 -4.06 -32.21 21.19
CA ASN A 7 -4.71 -31.76 19.96
C ASN A 7 -4.91 -30.24 19.92
N HIS A 8 -4.73 -29.56 21.05
CA HIS A 8 -4.91 -28.13 21.19
C HIS A 8 -3.55 -27.45 21.35
N ASN A 9 -3.25 -26.51 20.45
CA ASN A 9 -2.03 -25.74 20.49
C ASN A 9 -2.37 -24.25 20.60
N PHE A 10 -1.94 -23.63 21.69
CA PHE A 10 -2.01 -22.18 21.91
C PHE A 10 -0.63 -21.59 21.72
N ARG A 11 -0.57 -20.46 21.03
CA ARG A 11 0.65 -19.70 20.87
C ARG A 11 0.38 -18.22 21.22
N ALA A 12 1.36 -17.60 21.83
CA ALA A 12 1.42 -16.16 22.04
C ALA A 12 2.82 -15.70 21.71
N SER A 13 2.93 -14.60 21.01
CA SER A 13 4.22 -14.00 20.68
C SER A 13 4.19 -12.50 20.88
N PHE A 14 5.32 -11.97 21.30
CA PHE A 14 5.64 -10.56 21.26
C PHE A 14 6.96 -10.39 20.52
N GLN A 15 6.99 -9.52 19.52
CA GLN A 15 8.17 -9.28 18.70
C GLN A 15 8.37 -7.79 18.52
N THR A 16 9.61 -7.39 18.41
CA THR A 16 10.00 -6.06 17.94
C THR A 16 10.83 -6.21 16.69
N GLY A 17 10.66 -5.28 15.77
CA GLY A 17 11.40 -5.28 14.53
C GLY A 17 11.58 -3.85 14.03
N PHE A 18 12.37 -3.72 12.97
CA PHE A 18 12.52 -2.47 12.26
C PHE A 18 12.60 -2.74 10.75
N ARG A 19 12.23 -1.74 9.96
CA ARG A 19 12.37 -1.73 8.50
C ARG A 19 13.28 -0.57 8.12
N ASN A 20 14.39 -0.87 7.48
CA ASN A 20 15.23 0.17 6.89
C ASN A 20 14.57 0.74 5.63
N PRO A 21 14.79 2.04 5.31
CA PRO A 21 14.42 2.60 4.02
C PRO A 21 15.02 1.80 2.88
N THR A 22 14.21 1.54 1.85
CA THR A 22 14.66 0.86 0.64
C THR A 22 15.55 1.79 -0.20
N THR A 23 16.21 1.24 -1.23
CA THR A 23 16.96 2.05 -2.19
C THR A 23 16.06 3.06 -2.90
N GLN A 24 14.79 2.71 -3.17
CA GLN A 24 13.83 3.62 -3.75
C GLN A 24 13.49 4.76 -2.79
N ASP A 25 13.20 4.47 -1.53
CA ASP A 25 12.87 5.48 -0.51
C ASP A 25 13.99 6.50 -0.34
N GLN A 26 15.23 6.10 -0.63
CA GLN A 26 16.43 6.90 -0.42
C GLN A 26 16.92 7.65 -1.67
N TYR A 27 16.86 7.02 -2.87
CA TYR A 27 17.62 7.48 -4.03
C TYR A 27 16.80 7.78 -5.28
N ILE A 28 15.48 7.65 -5.23
CA ILE A 28 14.66 8.00 -6.38
C ILE A 28 14.71 9.50 -6.66
N GLY A 29 14.75 9.86 -7.94
CA GLY A 29 14.56 11.22 -8.44
C GLY A 29 13.82 11.11 -9.76
N LEU A 30 12.51 11.38 -9.76
CA LEU A 30 11.65 11.13 -10.93
C LEU A 30 10.64 12.26 -11.09
N ASP A 31 10.69 12.94 -12.24
CA ASP A 31 9.62 13.84 -12.65
C ASP A 31 8.46 13.03 -13.25
N LEU A 32 7.27 13.18 -12.65
CA LEU A 32 6.03 12.57 -13.09
C LEU A 32 5.10 13.58 -13.80
N GLY A 33 5.61 14.78 -14.09
CA GLY A 33 4.87 15.89 -14.65
C GLY A 33 4.17 16.72 -13.57
N PRO A 34 3.02 16.28 -13.02
CA PRO A 34 2.32 17.05 -11.98
C PRO A 34 3.12 17.26 -10.69
N PHE A 35 4.04 16.38 -10.38
CA PHE A 35 4.94 16.47 -9.21
C PHE A 35 6.24 15.69 -9.46
N ALA A 36 7.24 15.99 -8.65
CA ALA A 36 8.48 15.23 -8.61
C ALA A 36 8.52 14.29 -7.40
N LEU A 37 8.93 13.04 -7.61
CA LEU A 37 9.12 12.04 -6.57
C LEU A 37 10.59 12.02 -6.16
N ILE A 38 10.88 12.36 -4.89
CA ILE A 38 12.24 12.54 -4.39
C ILE A 38 12.51 11.59 -3.22
N GLY A 39 13.61 10.86 -3.33
CA GLY A 39 14.14 10.01 -2.26
C GLY A 39 14.88 10.82 -1.20
N SER A 40 14.91 10.28 0.01
CA SER A 40 15.29 10.98 1.24
C SER A 40 16.77 10.86 1.63
N ALA A 41 17.64 10.23 0.83
CA ALA A 41 19.07 10.22 1.17
C ALA A 41 19.68 11.61 0.99
N GLU A 42 20.43 12.09 1.98
CA GLU A 42 21.11 13.40 1.94
C GLU A 42 21.88 13.61 0.61
N ALA A 43 22.63 12.60 0.18
CA ALA A 43 23.38 12.65 -1.08
C ALA A 43 22.50 12.66 -2.34
N ASN A 44 21.20 12.35 -2.23
CA ASN A 44 20.27 12.36 -3.35
C ASN A 44 19.66 13.75 -3.58
N LEU A 45 19.58 14.56 -2.53
CA LEU A 45 18.89 15.86 -2.57
C LEU A 45 19.54 16.83 -3.57
N ASP A 46 20.87 16.80 -3.69
CA ASP A 46 21.61 17.65 -4.62
C ASP A 46 21.70 17.04 -6.04
N ARG A 47 21.32 15.79 -6.22
CA ARG A 47 21.36 15.13 -7.53
C ARG A 47 20.12 15.37 -8.36
N TYR A 48 18.99 15.58 -7.71
CA TYR A 48 17.77 15.96 -8.40
C TYR A 48 17.79 17.45 -8.66
N ILE A 49 17.81 17.85 -9.93
CA ILE A 49 17.83 19.24 -10.37
C ILE A 49 16.79 19.37 -11.48
N GLU A 50 15.92 20.34 -11.37
CA GLU A 50 15.00 20.75 -12.43
C GLU A 50 14.96 22.26 -12.57
N VAL A 51 14.71 22.76 -13.80
CA VAL A 51 14.59 24.18 -14.10
C VAL A 51 13.15 24.47 -14.48
N MET A 52 12.49 25.31 -13.69
CA MET A 52 11.12 25.70 -13.87
C MET A 52 11.00 27.09 -14.45
N ASN A 53 10.04 27.30 -15.36
CA ASN A 53 9.74 28.63 -15.87
C ASN A 53 8.91 29.42 -14.86
N VAL A 54 9.31 30.65 -14.57
CA VAL A 54 8.57 31.59 -13.75
C VAL A 54 7.54 32.30 -14.63
N SER A 55 6.34 32.47 -14.13
CA SER A 55 5.24 33.11 -14.85
C SER A 55 5.54 34.57 -15.20
N ALA A 56 4.81 35.12 -16.17
CA ALA A 56 4.92 36.56 -16.50
C ALA A 56 4.61 37.45 -15.29
N ALA A 57 3.71 37.01 -14.38
CA ALA A 57 3.41 37.74 -13.14
C ALA A 57 4.61 37.74 -12.18
N GLY A 58 5.30 36.62 -12.01
CA GLY A 58 6.51 36.55 -11.19
C GLY A 58 7.66 37.37 -11.79
N GLN A 59 7.84 37.34 -13.10
CA GLN A 59 8.85 38.18 -13.77
C GLN A 59 8.54 39.67 -13.64
N ALA A 60 7.27 40.08 -13.65
CA ALA A 60 6.85 41.45 -13.42
C ALA A 60 7.13 41.92 -12.00
N LEU A 61 7.27 41.01 -11.03
CA LEU A 61 7.73 41.28 -9.66
C LEU A 61 9.28 41.39 -9.55
N GLY A 62 10.01 41.23 -10.66
CA GLY A 62 11.46 41.31 -10.73
C GLY A 62 12.20 39.97 -10.52
N PHE A 63 11.50 38.83 -10.50
CA PHE A 63 12.15 37.54 -10.39
C PHE A 63 12.67 37.04 -11.75
N ALA A 64 13.69 36.18 -11.71
CA ALA A 64 14.29 35.61 -12.91
C ALA A 64 13.23 34.79 -13.73
N ALA A 65 13.45 34.68 -15.04
CA ALA A 65 12.58 33.94 -15.92
C ALA A 65 12.52 32.42 -15.60
N THR A 66 13.53 31.94 -14.91
CA THR A 66 13.61 30.53 -14.50
C THR A 66 14.03 30.40 -13.04
N LYS A 67 13.61 29.31 -12.40
CA LYS A 67 14.03 28.89 -11.06
C LYS A 67 14.61 27.48 -11.14
N GLU A 68 15.83 27.32 -10.67
CA GLU A 68 16.38 25.99 -10.40
C GLU A 68 15.88 25.48 -9.06
N LEU A 69 15.36 24.25 -9.04
CA LEU A 69 14.90 23.54 -7.86
C LEU A 69 15.71 22.26 -7.69
N THR A 70 15.98 21.90 -6.45
CA THR A 70 16.65 20.67 -6.06
C THR A 70 15.78 19.85 -5.12
N GLY A 71 16.18 18.64 -4.80
CA GLY A 71 15.50 17.86 -3.77
C GLY A 71 15.51 18.55 -2.39
N ARG A 72 16.48 19.45 -2.12
CA ARG A 72 16.52 20.22 -0.87
C ARG A 72 15.37 21.18 -0.70
N ASP A 73 14.79 21.68 -1.79
CA ASP A 73 13.63 22.57 -1.74
C ASP A 73 12.38 21.88 -1.18
N ALA A 74 12.40 20.53 -1.07
CA ALA A 74 11.34 19.73 -0.49
C ALA A 74 11.64 19.18 0.92
N TYR A 75 12.93 19.20 1.35
CA TYR A 75 13.35 18.61 2.62
C TYR A 75 14.04 19.65 3.51
N ASN A 76 13.83 19.51 4.82
CA ASN A 76 14.46 20.32 5.87
C ASN A 76 14.18 21.83 5.76
N THR A 77 13.20 22.22 4.98
CA THR A 77 12.74 23.61 4.82
C THR A 77 11.24 23.69 5.08
N PRO A 78 10.72 24.84 5.53
CA PRO A 78 9.28 25.04 5.57
C PRO A 78 8.68 24.95 4.17
N VAL A 79 7.63 24.16 4.03
CA VAL A 79 6.85 23.94 2.80
C VAL A 79 5.37 23.97 3.12
N TYR A 80 4.51 24.14 2.12
CA TYR A 80 3.06 24.01 2.32
C TYR A 80 2.60 22.58 2.09
N SER A 81 1.62 22.11 2.87
CA SER A 81 0.94 20.85 2.55
C SER A 81 0.05 20.99 1.31
N VAL A 82 0.02 19.98 0.45
CA VAL A 82 -0.85 20.01 -0.75
C VAL A 82 -2.34 20.19 -0.39
N PRO A 83 -2.88 19.49 0.63
CA PRO A 83 -4.28 19.70 1.02
C PRO A 83 -4.58 21.14 1.43
N SER A 84 -3.67 21.81 2.13
CA SER A 84 -3.85 23.19 2.59
C SER A 84 -3.87 24.19 1.42
N VAL A 85 -2.98 24.03 0.46
CA VAL A 85 -2.96 24.87 -0.76
C VAL A 85 -4.22 24.63 -1.59
N THR A 86 -4.73 23.42 -1.62
CA THR A 86 -6.00 23.11 -2.31
C THR A 86 -7.17 23.83 -1.64
N ARG A 87 -7.25 23.84 -0.30
CA ARG A 87 -8.25 24.60 0.46
C ARG A 87 -8.11 26.11 0.19
N PHE A 88 -6.90 26.63 0.30
CA PHE A 88 -6.63 28.05 0.01
C PHE A 88 -7.09 28.45 -1.41
N ALA A 89 -6.84 27.61 -2.42
CA ALA A 89 -7.28 27.89 -3.78
C ALA A 89 -8.81 27.95 -3.93
N GLN A 90 -9.56 27.27 -3.05
CA GLN A 90 -11.04 27.28 -3.03
C GLN A 90 -11.62 28.45 -2.26
N THR A 91 -10.98 28.82 -1.15
CA THR A 91 -11.52 29.81 -0.18
C THR A 91 -10.93 31.19 -0.32
N GLY A 92 -9.70 31.32 -0.83
CA GLY A 92 -8.88 32.55 -0.79
C GLY A 92 -8.41 32.92 0.63
N ASN A 93 -8.63 32.05 1.62
CA ASN A 93 -8.31 32.34 3.02
C ASN A 93 -6.91 31.84 3.36
N VAL A 94 -5.97 32.75 3.67
CA VAL A 94 -4.59 32.39 4.05
C VAL A 94 -4.52 31.54 5.32
N ALA A 95 -5.52 31.61 6.19
CA ALA A 95 -5.60 30.78 7.40
C ALA A 95 -5.79 29.28 7.10
N ASP A 96 -6.14 28.93 5.87
CA ASP A 96 -6.23 27.52 5.43
C ASP A 96 -4.88 26.90 5.09
N LEU A 97 -3.83 27.73 4.96
CA LEU A 97 -2.49 27.23 4.66
C LEU A 97 -1.84 26.60 5.88
N GLU A 98 -1.33 25.41 5.71
CA GLU A 98 -0.56 24.67 6.71
C GLU A 98 0.89 24.57 6.29
N ILE A 99 1.77 25.08 7.15
CA ILE A 99 3.21 24.99 7.00
C ILE A 99 3.68 23.70 7.65
N THR A 100 4.46 22.96 6.93
CA THR A 100 5.09 21.73 7.43
C THR A 100 6.57 21.70 7.08
N SER A 101 7.31 20.84 7.76
CA SER A 101 8.70 20.53 7.42
C SER A 101 8.82 19.02 7.28
N VAL A 102 9.45 18.58 6.20
CA VAL A 102 9.66 17.16 5.92
C VAL A 102 11.08 16.78 6.32
N ASN A 103 11.20 15.76 7.15
CA ASN A 103 12.49 15.21 7.57
C ASN A 103 12.92 14.05 6.67
N LEU A 104 14.23 13.82 6.64
CA LEU A 104 14.79 12.62 6.03
C LEU A 104 14.27 11.35 6.73
N VAL A 105 14.07 10.31 5.94
CA VAL A 105 13.49 9.07 6.44
C VAL A 105 14.40 8.37 7.45
N LYS A 106 13.79 7.84 8.52
CA LYS A 106 14.41 7.02 9.55
C LYS A 106 13.89 5.58 9.45
N PRO A 107 14.59 4.58 10.01
CA PRO A 107 14.05 3.24 10.11
C PRO A 107 12.74 3.20 10.89
N GLU A 108 11.73 2.60 10.27
CA GLU A 108 10.44 2.32 10.91
C GLU A 108 10.60 1.22 11.96
N GLN A 109 9.91 1.34 13.08
CA GLN A 109 9.91 0.36 14.16
C GLN A 109 8.53 -0.25 14.34
N VAL A 110 8.48 -1.53 14.65
CA VAL A 110 7.25 -2.25 14.93
C VAL A 110 7.33 -3.01 16.25
N LYS A 111 6.23 -2.98 16.99
CA LYS A 111 5.93 -3.87 18.12
C LYS A 111 4.72 -4.71 17.73
N ALA A 112 4.91 -6.02 17.64
CA ALA A 112 3.89 -6.96 17.18
C ALA A 112 3.49 -7.92 18.30
N PHE A 113 2.18 -8.04 18.52
CA PHE A 113 1.56 -8.98 19.45
C PHE A 113 0.69 -9.93 18.65
N GLU A 114 0.81 -11.21 18.90
CA GLU A 114 -0.03 -12.22 18.27
C GLU A 114 -0.43 -13.29 19.28
N VAL A 115 -1.70 -13.70 19.21
CA VAL A 115 -2.23 -14.88 19.88
C VAL A 115 -2.85 -15.79 18.86
N GLY A 116 -2.55 -17.07 18.92
CA GLY A 116 -3.06 -18.05 17.98
C GLY A 116 -3.49 -19.35 18.67
N TYR A 117 -4.43 -20.01 18.02
CA TYR A 117 -4.96 -21.31 18.42
C TYR A 117 -5.06 -22.23 17.22
N LYS A 118 -4.56 -23.45 17.38
CA LYS A 118 -4.64 -24.48 16.36
C LYS A 118 -5.08 -25.80 16.97
N THR A 119 -6.03 -26.46 16.30
CA THR A 119 -6.50 -27.77 16.73
C THR A 119 -6.95 -28.63 15.55
N VAL A 120 -6.99 -29.94 15.80
CA VAL A 120 -7.74 -30.89 14.97
C VAL A 120 -8.76 -31.55 15.88
N LEU A 121 -10.02 -31.29 15.62
CA LEU A 121 -11.14 -31.85 16.39
C LEU A 121 -11.29 -33.34 16.10
N GLU A 122 -12.00 -34.07 16.98
CA GLU A 122 -12.22 -35.53 16.82
C GLU A 122 -12.94 -35.91 15.51
N ASN A 123 -13.77 -35.02 15.01
CA ASN A 123 -14.47 -35.19 13.72
C ASN A 123 -13.57 -34.87 12.50
N GLY A 124 -12.26 -34.66 12.70
CA GLY A 124 -11.28 -34.36 11.66
C GLY A 124 -11.27 -32.89 11.16
N LEU A 125 -12.05 -32.01 11.76
CA LEU A 125 -12.00 -30.58 11.43
C LEU A 125 -10.72 -29.96 12.00
N SER A 126 -9.87 -29.43 11.13
CA SER A 126 -8.73 -28.60 11.49
C SER A 126 -9.17 -27.12 11.59
N VAL A 127 -8.82 -26.49 12.68
CA VAL A 127 -9.07 -25.07 12.96
C VAL A 127 -7.73 -24.40 13.25
N ASP A 128 -7.45 -23.29 12.59
CA ASP A 128 -6.31 -22.42 12.88
C ASP A 128 -6.84 -20.97 12.95
N ALA A 129 -6.74 -20.37 14.12
CA ALA A 129 -7.20 -19.01 14.37
C ALA A 129 -6.09 -18.19 14.97
N ASN A 130 -5.96 -16.94 14.55
CA ASN A 130 -5.04 -15.99 15.15
C ASN A 130 -5.63 -14.57 15.17
N VAL A 131 -5.17 -13.80 16.15
CA VAL A 131 -5.42 -12.37 16.29
C VAL A 131 -4.09 -11.68 16.51
N TYR A 132 -3.89 -10.55 15.84
CA TYR A 132 -2.68 -9.76 16.01
C TYR A 132 -3.01 -8.28 16.20
N TYR A 133 -2.08 -7.59 16.87
CA TYR A 133 -2.07 -6.13 17.02
C TYR A 133 -0.63 -5.63 16.88
N ASN A 134 -0.42 -4.67 15.97
CA ASN A 134 0.89 -4.08 15.72
C ASN A 134 0.83 -2.58 15.95
N ILE A 135 1.90 -2.05 16.52
CA ILE A 135 2.12 -0.62 16.71
C ILE A 135 3.38 -0.25 15.94
N TYR A 136 3.28 0.74 15.08
CA TYR A 136 4.38 1.27 14.28
C TYR A 136 4.75 2.65 14.77
N ASN A 137 6.03 2.88 15.00
CA ASN A 137 6.60 4.20 15.24
C ASN A 137 7.47 4.57 14.04
N ASP A 138 7.55 5.85 13.73
CA ASP A 138 8.25 6.35 12.55
C ASP A 138 7.81 5.60 11.27
N PHE A 139 6.49 5.40 11.08
CA PHE A 139 5.98 4.68 9.92
C PHE A 139 6.38 5.39 8.63
N MET A 140 7.00 4.66 7.71
CA MET A 140 7.56 5.21 6.47
C MET A 140 6.56 5.17 5.34
N SER A 141 6.34 6.32 4.71
CA SER A 141 5.64 6.43 3.44
C SER A 141 6.01 7.74 2.73
N THR A 142 5.05 8.41 2.10
CA THR A 142 5.29 9.64 1.38
C THR A 142 4.42 10.79 1.88
N SER A 143 4.92 12.01 1.76
CA SER A 143 4.13 13.24 1.92
C SER A 143 4.15 14.05 0.63
N ARG A 144 3.03 14.75 0.34
CA ARG A 144 2.95 15.69 -0.78
C ARG A 144 3.00 17.12 -0.27
N VAL A 145 4.00 17.85 -0.74
CA VAL A 145 4.31 19.21 -0.31
C VAL A 145 4.50 20.15 -1.50
N ILE A 146 4.37 21.45 -1.25
CA ILE A 146 4.48 22.49 -2.26
C ILE A 146 5.54 23.52 -1.85
N THR A 147 6.44 23.82 -2.77
CA THR A 147 7.47 24.85 -2.64
C THR A 147 7.21 25.97 -3.65
N PRO A 148 7.21 27.26 -3.25
CA PRO A 148 7.14 28.39 -4.16
C PRO A 148 8.46 28.57 -4.92
N TYR A 149 8.43 29.16 -6.12
CA TYR A 149 9.63 29.45 -6.90
C TYR A 149 10.39 30.67 -6.39
N TYR A 150 9.72 31.56 -5.67
CA TYR A 150 10.30 32.76 -5.06
C TYR A 150 9.56 33.11 -3.76
N GLY A 151 10.18 33.93 -2.94
CA GLY A 151 9.73 34.22 -1.58
C GLY A 151 10.02 33.05 -0.63
N THR A 152 9.47 33.12 0.56
CA THR A 152 9.60 32.10 1.60
C THR A 152 8.24 31.55 2.01
N VAL A 153 8.24 30.35 2.61
CA VAL A 153 7.06 29.76 3.24
C VAL A 153 7.06 30.19 4.71
N GLY A 154 6.01 30.88 5.14
CA GLY A 154 5.87 31.35 6.49
C GLY A 154 4.43 31.68 6.84
N SER A 155 4.21 32.19 8.04
CA SER A 155 2.89 32.52 8.59
C SER A 155 2.61 34.02 8.69
N ASP A 156 3.58 34.86 8.36
CA ASP A 156 3.43 36.31 8.38
C ASP A 156 3.04 36.85 7.00
N TYR A 157 1.75 36.88 6.73
CA TYR A 157 1.18 37.37 5.47
C TYR A 157 0.79 38.86 5.56
N THR A 158 1.55 39.64 6.32
CA THR A 158 1.33 41.09 6.44
C THR A 158 2.07 41.88 5.34
N THR A 159 1.79 43.16 5.25
CA THR A 159 2.43 44.05 4.29
C THR A 159 3.69 44.75 4.87
N ASP A 160 4.32 44.16 5.87
CA ASP A 160 5.46 44.73 6.61
C ASP A 160 6.80 44.53 5.92
N GLY A 161 6.84 43.92 4.74
CA GLY A 161 8.06 43.61 3.98
C GLY A 161 8.55 42.18 4.16
N SER A 162 7.76 41.32 4.85
CA SER A 162 8.04 39.88 4.94
C SER A 162 8.05 39.23 3.55
N THR A 163 9.00 38.31 3.32
CA THR A 163 9.06 37.52 2.07
C THR A 163 8.00 36.41 2.02
N ASP A 164 7.28 36.16 3.11
CA ASP A 164 6.17 35.20 3.17
C ASP A 164 5.00 35.62 2.27
N LEU A 165 4.70 36.92 2.21
CA LEU A 165 3.70 37.47 1.29
C LEU A 165 4.10 37.21 -0.18
N ILE A 166 5.38 37.30 -0.49
CA ILE A 166 5.91 37.03 -1.84
C ILE A 166 5.81 35.54 -2.15
N GLY A 167 6.10 34.66 -1.19
CA GLY A 167 5.90 33.22 -1.32
C GLY A 167 4.42 32.85 -1.55
N LEU A 168 3.50 33.52 -0.86
CA LEU A 168 2.07 33.38 -1.11
C LEU A 168 1.67 33.83 -2.52
N GLN A 169 2.21 34.92 -3.01
CA GLN A 169 1.99 35.40 -4.39
C GLN A 169 2.50 34.38 -5.42
N ALA A 170 3.66 33.75 -5.17
CA ALA A 170 4.17 32.68 -6.00
C ALA A 170 3.17 31.52 -6.10
N ILE A 171 2.64 31.08 -4.95
CA ILE A 171 1.62 30.02 -4.89
C ILE A 171 0.37 30.42 -5.70
N ALA A 172 -0.13 31.64 -5.52
CA ALA A 172 -1.32 32.16 -6.21
C ALA A 172 -1.10 32.29 -7.73
N ASN A 173 0.09 32.70 -8.17
CA ASN A 173 0.47 32.80 -9.57
C ASN A 173 0.72 31.46 -10.26
N GLY A 174 0.72 30.34 -9.51
CA GLY A 174 1.07 29.04 -10.03
C GLY A 174 2.59 28.77 -10.11
N ASP A 175 3.43 29.74 -9.66
CA ASP A 175 4.88 29.62 -9.59
C ASP A 175 5.30 28.78 -8.39
N ARG A 176 5.01 27.45 -8.49
CA ARG A 176 5.18 26.50 -7.41
C ARG A 176 5.48 25.13 -7.97
N ARG A 177 6.17 24.29 -7.20
CA ARG A 177 6.38 22.87 -7.50
C ARG A 177 5.78 22.00 -6.43
N VAL A 178 5.09 20.95 -6.86
CA VAL A 178 4.65 19.87 -5.98
C VAL A 178 5.75 18.82 -5.93
N PHE A 179 6.12 18.43 -4.73
CA PHE A 179 7.01 17.29 -4.47
C PHE A 179 6.23 16.21 -3.75
N GLN A 180 6.47 14.96 -4.11
CA GLN A 180 6.15 13.81 -3.27
C GLN A 180 7.46 13.26 -2.72
N VAL A 181 7.57 13.22 -1.41
CA VAL A 181 8.83 12.92 -0.71
C VAL A 181 8.65 11.76 0.25
N TYR A 182 9.66 10.90 0.35
CA TYR A 182 9.67 9.84 1.35
C TYR A 182 10.04 10.40 2.71
N THR A 183 9.22 10.08 3.71
CA THR A 183 9.39 10.54 5.09
C THR A 183 8.74 9.57 6.08
N ASN A 184 8.85 9.87 7.36
CA ASN A 184 8.11 9.18 8.41
C ASN A 184 7.00 10.11 8.91
N THR A 185 5.85 9.56 9.26
CA THR A 185 4.90 10.29 10.07
C THR A 185 5.34 10.31 11.54
N SER A 186 5.09 11.41 12.25
CA SER A 186 5.25 11.50 13.70
C SER A 186 4.12 10.80 14.47
N GLU A 187 3.01 10.52 13.78
CA GLU A 187 1.85 9.88 14.37
C GLU A 187 2.04 8.37 14.48
N THR A 188 1.42 7.79 15.51
CA THR A 188 1.41 6.34 15.67
C THR A 188 0.47 5.71 14.66
N VAL A 189 0.98 4.77 13.87
CA VAL A 189 0.17 3.90 13.02
C VAL A 189 -0.04 2.59 13.75
N SER A 190 -1.25 2.05 13.71
CA SER A 190 -1.50 0.71 14.22
C SER A 190 -2.18 -0.17 13.19
N SER A 191 -2.02 -1.48 13.34
CA SER A 191 -2.78 -2.46 12.58
C SER A 191 -3.26 -3.58 13.48
N MET A 192 -4.48 -4.04 13.23
CA MET A 192 -5.03 -5.21 13.87
C MET A 192 -5.65 -6.13 12.85
N GLY A 193 -5.71 -7.39 13.19
CA GLY A 193 -6.40 -8.34 12.34
C GLY A 193 -6.64 -9.67 12.99
N LEU A 194 -7.43 -10.44 12.25
CA LEU A 194 -7.79 -11.79 12.63
C LEU A 194 -7.67 -12.70 11.40
N GLY A 195 -7.15 -13.90 11.62
CA GLY A 195 -7.15 -14.98 10.64
C GLY A 195 -7.91 -16.19 11.18
N LEU A 196 -8.74 -16.79 10.31
CA LEU A 196 -9.44 -18.04 10.61
C LEU A 196 -9.29 -19.00 9.43
N GLY A 197 -8.65 -20.14 9.66
CA GLY A 197 -8.50 -21.22 8.71
C GLY A 197 -9.28 -22.45 9.18
N LEU A 198 -10.08 -23.01 8.29
CA LEU A 198 -10.84 -24.24 8.50
C LEU A 198 -10.52 -25.23 7.38
N SER A 199 -10.26 -26.48 7.72
CA SER A 199 -10.14 -27.52 6.70
C SER A 199 -10.63 -28.86 7.23
N LYS A 200 -11.25 -29.64 6.33
CA LYS A 200 -11.78 -30.96 6.67
C LYS A 200 -11.79 -31.88 5.47
N LYS A 201 -11.36 -33.11 5.68
CA LYS A 201 -11.71 -34.21 4.77
C LYS A 201 -13.10 -34.76 5.13
N VAL A 202 -13.94 -34.79 4.13
CA VAL A 202 -15.31 -35.28 4.25
C VAL A 202 -15.50 -36.56 3.42
N TYR A 203 -16.74 -36.98 3.22
CA TYR A 203 -17.10 -38.23 2.53
C TYR A 203 -16.30 -38.43 1.21
N LYS A 204 -15.77 -39.67 1.01
CA LYS A 204 -14.99 -40.07 -0.19
C LYS A 204 -13.79 -39.14 -0.51
N ASP A 205 -13.07 -38.72 0.52
CA ASP A 205 -11.82 -37.89 0.38
C ASP A 205 -12.02 -36.53 -0.28
N PHE A 206 -13.24 -35.99 -0.24
CA PHE A 206 -13.41 -34.57 -0.56
C PHE A 206 -12.71 -33.72 0.51
N GLU A 207 -11.92 -32.78 0.05
CA GLU A 207 -11.22 -31.81 0.89
C GLU A 207 -11.91 -30.46 0.80
N LEU A 208 -12.41 -29.98 1.92
CA LEU A 208 -12.98 -28.65 2.08
C LEU A 208 -11.99 -27.78 2.82
N GLY A 209 -11.80 -26.56 2.34
CA GLY A 209 -10.99 -25.52 2.99
C GLY A 209 -11.69 -24.18 2.94
N ALA A 210 -11.55 -23.41 4.01
CA ALA A 210 -11.96 -22.01 4.07
C ALA A 210 -10.96 -21.20 4.87
N ASN A 211 -10.62 -20.03 4.38
CA ASN A 211 -9.76 -19.09 5.08
C ASN A 211 -10.39 -17.70 5.01
N TYR A 212 -10.57 -17.09 6.16
CA TYR A 212 -11.00 -15.70 6.28
C TYR A 212 -9.90 -14.88 6.94
N SER A 213 -9.66 -13.68 6.43
CA SER A 213 -8.75 -12.70 7.03
C SER A 213 -9.45 -11.36 7.14
N HIS A 214 -9.34 -10.74 8.29
CA HIS A 214 -9.65 -9.33 8.52
C HIS A 214 -8.37 -8.60 8.84
N SER A 215 -8.17 -7.42 8.22
CA SER A 215 -7.04 -6.53 8.48
C SER A 215 -7.54 -5.09 8.52
N GLN A 216 -7.20 -4.38 9.56
CA GLN A 216 -7.53 -2.98 9.72
C GLN A 216 -6.28 -2.21 10.12
N PHE A 217 -6.07 -1.08 9.45
CA PHE A 217 -5.03 -0.12 9.77
C PHE A 217 -5.69 1.14 10.30
N GLU A 218 -5.04 1.76 11.29
CA GLU A 218 -5.50 3.00 11.90
C GLU A 218 -4.39 4.04 11.84
N PHE A 219 -4.75 5.20 11.32
CA PHE A 219 -3.92 6.37 11.19
C PHE A 219 -4.82 7.61 11.21
N ASP A 220 -4.49 8.57 12.05
CA ASP A 220 -5.24 9.82 12.12
C ASP A 220 -4.74 10.81 11.06
N GLN A 221 -5.38 10.77 9.88
CA GLN A 221 -5.04 11.64 8.76
C GLN A 221 -5.17 13.14 9.09
N SER A 222 -5.96 13.50 10.10
CA SER A 222 -6.16 14.92 10.46
C SER A 222 -4.92 15.53 11.14
N LYS A 223 -4.09 14.70 11.74
CA LYS A 223 -2.85 15.14 12.42
C LYS A 223 -1.64 15.24 11.50
N ASP A 224 -1.66 14.53 10.38
CA ASP A 224 -0.65 14.62 9.33
C ASP A 224 -1.31 14.58 7.95
N PRO A 225 -1.97 15.68 7.54
CA PRO A 225 -2.78 15.73 6.32
C PRO A 225 -1.98 15.53 5.03
N SER A 226 -0.69 15.83 5.04
CA SER A 226 0.20 15.69 3.88
C SER A 226 0.72 14.27 3.68
N PHE A 227 0.66 13.43 4.72
CA PHE A 227 1.20 12.08 4.71
C PHE A 227 0.24 11.11 4.01
N ILE A 228 0.78 10.26 3.15
CA ILE A 228 0.05 9.23 2.40
C ILE A 228 0.45 7.87 2.94
N ALA A 229 -0.36 7.28 3.79
CA ALA A 229 -0.02 6.02 4.45
C ALA A 229 0.09 4.84 3.47
N GLY A 230 -0.71 4.79 2.42
CA GLY A 230 -0.61 3.81 1.35
C GLY A 230 -0.79 2.35 1.81
N PHE A 231 -1.76 2.07 2.66
CA PHE A 231 -1.97 0.72 3.20
C PHE A 231 -2.33 -0.32 2.13
N ASN A 232 -3.06 0.06 1.08
CA ASN A 232 -3.31 -0.73 -0.13
C ASN A 232 -3.80 -2.17 0.15
N THR A 233 -4.63 -2.33 1.16
CA THR A 233 -5.02 -3.65 1.68
C THR A 233 -6.52 -3.73 1.89
N PRO A 234 -7.21 -4.73 1.29
CA PRO A 234 -8.62 -4.96 1.57
C PRO A 234 -8.84 -5.39 3.02
N LYS A 235 -9.89 -4.83 3.66
CA LYS A 235 -10.24 -5.17 5.05
C LYS A 235 -10.64 -6.63 5.22
N HIS A 236 -11.30 -7.20 4.23
CA HIS A 236 -11.82 -8.56 4.29
C HIS A 236 -11.34 -9.37 3.10
N ARG A 237 -10.86 -10.58 3.35
CA ARG A 237 -10.51 -11.57 2.34
C ARG A 237 -11.10 -12.92 2.73
N LEU A 238 -11.73 -13.58 1.78
CA LEU A 238 -12.25 -14.94 1.94
C LEU A 238 -11.66 -15.81 0.82
N LYS A 239 -11.22 -17.00 1.19
CA LYS A 239 -10.84 -18.05 0.25
C LYS A 239 -11.56 -19.31 0.66
N ALA A 240 -12.17 -19.99 -0.29
CA ALA A 240 -12.77 -21.32 -0.09
C ALA A 240 -12.26 -22.28 -1.17
N SER A 241 -12.09 -23.53 -0.81
CA SER A 241 -11.63 -24.57 -1.72
C SER A 241 -12.42 -25.84 -1.55
N LEU A 242 -12.66 -26.53 -2.66
CA LEU A 242 -13.21 -27.86 -2.72
C LEU A 242 -12.36 -28.69 -3.69
N GLY A 243 -11.84 -29.81 -3.22
CA GLY A 243 -11.03 -30.68 -4.05
C GLY A 243 -11.27 -32.14 -3.75
N ASN A 244 -10.93 -33.00 -4.72
CA ASN A 244 -10.82 -34.43 -4.56
C ASN A 244 -9.77 -34.94 -5.55
N THR A 245 -8.76 -35.62 -5.05
CA THR A 245 -7.66 -36.12 -5.88
C THR A 245 -7.96 -37.45 -6.56
N LYS A 246 -9.04 -38.15 -6.12
CA LYS A 246 -9.46 -39.50 -6.58
C LYS A 246 -10.97 -39.60 -6.66
N LEU A 247 -11.64 -38.63 -7.31
CA LEU A 247 -13.07 -38.61 -7.49
C LEU A 247 -13.55 -39.87 -8.24
N PHE A 248 -12.79 -40.24 -9.29
CA PHE A 248 -12.89 -41.51 -10.03
C PHE A 248 -11.49 -42.09 -10.18
N LYS A 249 -11.39 -43.31 -10.76
CA LYS A 249 -10.09 -43.91 -11.07
C LYS A 249 -9.22 -42.90 -11.88
N ASN A 250 -8.10 -42.50 -11.33
CA ASN A 250 -7.13 -41.60 -11.92
C ASN A 250 -7.60 -40.14 -12.14
N PHE A 251 -8.80 -39.75 -11.76
CA PHE A 251 -9.36 -38.42 -12.00
C PHE A 251 -9.56 -37.66 -10.69
N GLY A 252 -9.14 -36.43 -10.66
CA GLY A 252 -9.36 -35.50 -9.56
C GLY A 252 -9.69 -34.10 -10.05
N PHE A 253 -10.08 -33.24 -9.14
CA PHE A 253 -10.38 -31.85 -9.40
C PHE A 253 -10.03 -30.97 -8.20
N ASN A 254 -9.94 -29.66 -8.43
CA ASN A 254 -9.88 -28.64 -7.41
C ASN A 254 -10.59 -27.38 -7.91
N VAL A 255 -11.38 -26.77 -7.03
CA VAL A 255 -12.06 -25.49 -7.26
C VAL A 255 -11.73 -24.57 -6.11
N ASN A 256 -11.36 -23.33 -6.42
CA ASN A 256 -11.06 -22.31 -5.44
C ASN A 256 -11.86 -21.05 -5.74
N VAL A 257 -12.45 -20.48 -4.71
CA VAL A 257 -13.09 -19.17 -4.74
C VAL A 257 -12.26 -18.22 -3.90
N ARG A 258 -11.97 -17.03 -4.43
CA ARG A 258 -11.31 -15.94 -3.72
C ARG A 258 -12.17 -14.70 -3.81
N TRP A 259 -12.46 -14.10 -2.68
CA TRP A 259 -13.15 -12.81 -2.58
C TRP A 259 -12.35 -11.85 -1.72
N ASN A 260 -12.35 -10.60 -2.09
CA ASN A 260 -11.88 -9.50 -1.24
C ASN A 260 -12.82 -8.30 -1.35
N SER A 261 -12.94 -7.57 -0.23
CA SER A 261 -13.65 -6.30 -0.20
C SER A 261 -12.93 -5.24 -1.04
N GLU A 262 -13.63 -4.19 -1.42
CA GLU A 262 -13.03 -2.98 -1.97
C GLU A 262 -12.04 -2.34 -1.00
N TYR A 263 -11.10 -1.58 -1.52
CA TYR A 263 -10.11 -0.85 -0.73
C TYR A 263 -9.51 0.32 -1.49
N LEU A 264 -9.08 1.34 -0.72
CA LEU A 264 -8.35 2.48 -1.29
C LEU A 264 -6.93 2.03 -1.64
N TRP A 265 -6.56 2.28 -2.90
CA TRP A 265 -5.18 2.17 -3.38
C TRP A 265 -4.59 3.56 -3.51
N GLN A 266 -3.43 3.78 -2.92
CA GLN A 266 -2.68 5.02 -2.98
C GLN A 266 -1.25 4.72 -3.46
N ALA A 267 -0.85 5.38 -4.53
CA ALA A 267 0.48 5.26 -5.10
C ALA A 267 0.98 6.60 -5.64
N SER A 268 2.25 6.68 -5.96
CA SER A 268 2.85 7.92 -6.47
C SER A 268 2.23 8.41 -7.77
N PHE A 269 1.70 7.51 -8.59
CA PHE A 269 1.19 7.83 -9.93
C PHE A 269 -0.34 7.82 -10.06
N ALA A 270 -1.05 7.16 -9.13
CA ALA A 270 -2.52 7.11 -9.16
C ALA A 270 -3.09 6.64 -7.83
N ASP A 271 -4.16 7.31 -7.40
CA ASP A 271 -4.98 6.91 -6.25
C ASP A 271 -6.38 6.52 -6.75
N GLY A 272 -7.04 5.59 -6.07
CA GLY A 272 -8.41 5.23 -6.40
C GLY A 272 -8.92 4.02 -5.63
N MET A 273 -10.23 3.78 -5.76
CA MET A 273 -10.85 2.60 -5.17
C MET A 273 -10.63 1.38 -6.06
N VAL A 274 -10.02 0.35 -5.52
CA VAL A 274 -10.01 -0.99 -6.12
C VAL A 274 -11.32 -1.66 -5.74
N PRO A 275 -12.19 -2.01 -6.71
CA PRO A 275 -13.48 -2.62 -6.42
C PRO A 275 -13.34 -3.99 -5.75
N GLU A 276 -14.37 -4.38 -5.00
CA GLU A 276 -14.47 -5.77 -4.56
C GLU A 276 -14.44 -6.72 -5.76
N ASN A 277 -13.86 -7.89 -5.56
CA ASN A 277 -13.85 -8.90 -6.61
C ASN A 277 -14.02 -10.32 -6.07
N THR A 278 -14.62 -11.17 -6.89
CA THR A 278 -14.74 -12.59 -6.67
C THR A 278 -14.15 -13.33 -7.86
N VAL A 279 -13.18 -14.17 -7.61
CA VAL A 279 -12.48 -14.96 -8.63
C VAL A 279 -12.69 -16.44 -8.36
N LEU A 280 -13.11 -17.18 -9.38
CA LEU A 280 -13.21 -18.64 -9.36
C LEU A 280 -12.09 -19.23 -10.19
N ASP A 281 -11.29 -20.09 -9.58
CA ASP A 281 -10.28 -20.90 -10.26
C ASP A 281 -10.70 -22.37 -10.23
N ALA A 282 -10.52 -23.11 -11.31
CA ALA A 282 -10.84 -24.52 -11.35
C ALA A 282 -9.81 -25.30 -12.16
N GLN A 283 -9.52 -26.50 -11.71
CA GLN A 283 -8.67 -27.43 -12.46
C GLN A 283 -9.17 -28.86 -12.32
N ILE A 284 -8.88 -29.66 -13.33
CA ILE A 284 -8.98 -31.12 -13.32
C ILE A 284 -7.58 -31.71 -13.46
N ASN A 285 -7.39 -32.87 -12.88
CA ASN A 285 -6.15 -33.64 -13.00
C ASN A 285 -6.45 -35.08 -13.35
N TYR A 286 -5.66 -35.64 -14.24
CA TYR A 286 -5.76 -37.04 -14.67
C TYR A 286 -4.42 -37.73 -14.55
N SER A 287 -4.35 -38.77 -13.74
CA SER A 287 -3.16 -39.58 -13.58
C SER A 287 -3.09 -40.63 -14.71
N ILE A 288 -1.92 -40.72 -15.37
CA ILE A 288 -1.63 -41.67 -16.46
C ILE A 288 -0.57 -42.66 -15.94
N PRO A 289 -1.00 -43.76 -15.27
CA PRO A 289 -0.06 -44.68 -14.61
C PRO A 289 0.94 -45.33 -15.57
N ALA A 290 0.54 -45.58 -16.81
CA ALA A 290 1.37 -46.24 -17.82
C ALA A 290 2.67 -45.48 -18.11
N ILE A 291 2.64 -44.18 -18.00
CA ILE A 291 3.83 -43.30 -18.20
C ILE A 291 4.19 -42.53 -16.93
N LYS A 292 3.71 -42.97 -15.78
CA LYS A 292 3.93 -42.34 -14.46
C LYS A 292 3.72 -40.80 -14.47
N SER A 293 2.68 -40.34 -15.16
CA SER A 293 2.47 -38.91 -15.40
C SER A 293 1.12 -38.42 -14.88
N VAL A 294 1.04 -37.10 -14.64
CA VAL A 294 -0.21 -36.42 -14.28
C VAL A 294 -0.42 -35.26 -15.25
N LEU A 295 -1.53 -35.30 -15.98
CA LEU A 295 -2.03 -34.18 -16.78
C LEU A 295 -2.92 -33.29 -15.91
N LYS A 296 -2.69 -31.98 -15.93
CA LYS A 296 -3.57 -30.98 -15.31
C LYS A 296 -4.04 -30.01 -16.37
N VAL A 297 -5.31 -29.68 -16.36
CA VAL A 297 -5.93 -28.64 -17.20
C VAL A 297 -6.81 -27.79 -16.31
N GLY A 298 -6.75 -26.48 -16.47
CA GLY A 298 -7.52 -25.59 -15.63
C GLY A 298 -7.62 -24.17 -16.16
N ALA A 299 -8.36 -23.37 -15.42
CA ALA A 299 -8.49 -21.95 -15.64
C ALA A 299 -8.36 -21.19 -14.31
N ALA A 300 -7.58 -20.13 -14.32
CA ALA A 300 -7.68 -19.06 -13.35
C ALA A 300 -8.69 -18.04 -13.87
N ASN A 301 -9.49 -17.47 -12.97
CA ASN A 301 -10.62 -16.60 -13.32
C ASN A 301 -11.57 -17.25 -14.34
N LEU A 302 -12.11 -18.40 -13.99
CA LEU A 302 -12.89 -19.26 -14.89
C LEU A 302 -14.06 -18.54 -15.57
N PHE A 303 -14.70 -17.57 -14.90
CA PHE A 303 -15.81 -16.81 -15.47
C PHE A 303 -15.37 -15.66 -16.39
N GLY A 304 -14.08 -15.37 -16.46
CA GLY A 304 -13.53 -14.40 -17.40
C GLY A 304 -13.86 -12.93 -17.12
N LYS A 305 -14.47 -12.61 -15.98
CA LYS A 305 -14.73 -11.22 -15.62
C LYS A 305 -13.41 -10.53 -15.25
N ASP A 306 -13.04 -9.53 -16.02
CA ASP A 306 -11.85 -8.74 -15.75
C ASP A 306 -11.93 -8.05 -14.38
N TYR A 307 -10.82 -8.01 -13.66
CA TYR A 307 -10.69 -7.34 -12.37
C TYR A 307 -9.33 -6.68 -12.25
N ILE A 308 -9.25 -5.64 -11.43
CA ILE A 308 -7.98 -4.95 -11.11
C ILE A 308 -7.59 -5.25 -9.65
N GLN A 309 -6.28 -5.24 -9.39
CA GLN A 309 -5.71 -5.33 -8.03
C GLN A 309 -4.89 -4.10 -7.67
N VAL A 310 -4.51 -3.32 -8.66
CA VAL A 310 -3.67 -2.14 -8.53
C VAL A 310 -4.22 -1.07 -9.48
N ILE A 311 -4.44 0.13 -8.98
CA ILE A 311 -4.82 1.26 -9.81
C ILE A 311 -3.64 1.60 -10.76
N GLY A 312 -3.94 1.80 -12.03
CA GLY A 312 -2.92 2.06 -13.06
C GLY A 312 -2.25 0.81 -13.65
N ALA A 313 -2.52 -0.38 -13.12
CA ALA A 313 -2.10 -1.64 -13.76
C ALA A 313 -3.20 -2.19 -14.69
N GLY A 314 -2.80 -3.08 -15.59
CA GLY A 314 -3.75 -3.77 -16.48
C GLY A 314 -4.73 -4.65 -15.71
N ALA A 315 -5.92 -4.84 -16.29
CA ALA A 315 -6.91 -5.77 -15.78
C ALA A 315 -6.44 -7.23 -15.94
N ILE A 316 -6.85 -8.06 -14.99
CA ILE A 316 -6.55 -9.50 -14.99
C ILE A 316 -7.77 -10.23 -15.51
N GLY A 317 -7.65 -10.83 -16.69
CA GLY A 317 -8.68 -11.64 -17.33
C GLY A 317 -8.54 -13.12 -17.02
N GLN A 318 -9.25 -13.95 -17.80
CA GLN A 318 -9.16 -15.40 -17.75
C GLN A 318 -7.79 -15.89 -18.25
N GLN A 319 -7.24 -16.90 -17.56
CA GLN A 319 -6.03 -17.60 -17.97
C GLN A 319 -6.31 -19.11 -18.02
N LEU A 320 -6.12 -19.71 -19.18
CA LEU A 320 -6.19 -21.17 -19.36
C LEU A 320 -4.77 -21.75 -19.27
N PHE A 321 -4.66 -22.90 -18.63
CA PHE A 321 -3.38 -23.60 -18.52
C PHE A 321 -3.54 -25.11 -18.68
N ALA A 322 -2.49 -25.73 -19.21
CA ALA A 322 -2.31 -27.18 -19.20
C ALA A 322 -0.87 -27.50 -18.76
N SER A 323 -0.70 -28.53 -17.97
CA SER A 323 0.63 -29.03 -17.58
C SER A 323 0.66 -30.56 -17.53
N LEU A 324 1.79 -31.13 -17.95
CA LEU A 324 2.11 -32.55 -17.85
C LEU A 324 3.30 -32.70 -16.89
N THR A 325 3.09 -33.40 -15.78
CA THR A 325 4.17 -33.75 -14.84
C THR A 325 4.54 -35.22 -15.05
N ILE A 326 5.80 -35.50 -15.34
CA ILE A 326 6.35 -36.85 -15.52
C ILE A 326 7.18 -37.17 -14.29
N ASN A 327 6.87 -38.29 -13.62
CA ASN A 327 7.61 -38.81 -12.48
C ASN A 327 8.37 -40.06 -12.92
N PRO A 328 9.66 -39.96 -13.28
CA PRO A 328 10.43 -41.08 -13.82
C PRO A 328 10.64 -42.23 -12.85
#